data_2cf406a549406638fb1bee1848e26ef3
#
_entry.id   2cf406a549406638fb1bee1848e26ef3
#
_cell.length_a   1.000
_cell.length_b   1.000
_cell.length_c   1.000
_cell.angle_alpha   90.00
_cell.angle_beta   90.00
_cell.angle_gamma   90.00
#
_symmetry.space_group_name_H-M   'P 1'
#
loop_
_entity.id
_entity.type
_entity.pdbx_description
1 polymer ?
#
loop_
_entity_poly.entity_id
_entity_poly.type
_entity_poly.pdbx_seq_one_letter_code
_entity_poly.pdbx_strand_id
1 'polypeptide(L)'
;MDRLIGIDYGRRRTGLAASDPLRIFASALDTVDTAKLIDYLEKYAENETIERFVVGYPVNMDGTPSEAQADVDAFLKRLQKAFPDVPVSLEDERFTSVLAHRAMIDGGMKAKDRRDKKSVDRISAALILQGYRDRTSGATFAVNPDLVPESLSRNKTKRRK
;
A
#
# COMPACT_ATOMS: atom_id res chain seq x y z
N MET A 1 8.67 17.92 4.51
CA MET A 1 7.41 17.40 5.05
C MET A 1 7.41 15.89 4.98
N ASP A 2 7.00 15.28 6.06
CA ASP A 2 7.08 13.82 6.20
C ASP A 2 6.00 13.11 5.40
N ARG A 3 6.41 12.19 4.54
CA ARG A 3 5.52 11.42 3.68
C ARG A 3 5.48 9.97 4.10
N LEU A 4 4.29 9.39 4.07
CA LEU A 4 4.14 7.93 4.07
C LEU A 4 4.19 7.46 2.61
N ILE A 5 4.94 6.41 2.35
CA ILE A 5 5.06 5.84 1.01
C ILE A 5 4.43 4.45 1.00
N GLY A 6 3.40 4.29 0.18
CA GLY A 6 2.75 3.00 -0.06
C GLY A 6 3.45 2.27 -1.21
N ILE A 7 3.66 0.98 -1.05
CA ILE A 7 4.38 0.14 -2.03
C ILE A 7 3.57 -1.12 -2.32
N ASP A 8 3.20 -1.31 -3.57
CA ASP A 8 2.67 -2.55 -4.09
C ASP A 8 3.76 -3.22 -4.92
N TYR A 9 4.53 -4.09 -4.26
CA TYR A 9 5.71 -4.72 -4.86
C TYR A 9 5.33 -5.81 -5.85
N GLY A 10 5.92 -5.74 -7.05
CA GLY A 10 5.83 -6.78 -8.06
C GLY A 10 7.21 -7.13 -8.60
N ARG A 11 7.34 -8.31 -9.21
CA ARG A 11 8.64 -8.77 -9.74
C ARG A 11 9.19 -7.86 -10.84
N ARG A 12 8.33 -7.35 -11.70
CA ARG A 12 8.72 -6.50 -12.84
C ARG A 12 8.43 -5.04 -12.60
N ARG A 13 7.26 -4.74 -12.01
CA ARG A 13 6.81 -3.39 -11.76
C ARG A 13 6.36 -3.27 -10.32
N THR A 14 6.58 -2.10 -9.77
CA THR A 14 6.13 -1.77 -8.42
C THR A 14 5.30 -0.48 -8.48
N GLY A 15 4.11 -0.53 -7.91
CA GLY A 15 3.26 0.64 -7.75
C GLY A 15 3.63 1.41 -6.50
N LEU A 16 3.61 2.74 -6.60
CA LEU A 16 3.95 3.64 -5.51
C LEU A 16 2.85 4.65 -5.28
N ALA A 17 2.63 4.97 -4.02
CA ALA A 17 1.74 6.02 -3.58
C ALA A 17 2.39 6.83 -2.47
N ALA A 18 1.96 8.06 -2.31
CA ALA A 18 2.44 8.94 -1.25
C ALA A 18 1.27 9.62 -0.54
N SER A 19 1.42 9.83 0.77
CA SER A 19 0.46 10.64 1.51
C SER A 19 0.67 12.12 1.20
N ASP A 20 -0.40 12.93 1.28
CA ASP A 20 -0.26 14.37 1.28
C ASP A 20 0.37 14.87 2.60
N PRO A 21 0.87 16.13 2.65
CA PRO A 21 1.50 16.66 3.87
C PRO A 21 0.58 16.66 5.09
N LEU A 22 -0.72 16.80 4.90
CA LEU A 22 -1.72 16.75 5.98
C LEU A 22 -2.15 15.33 6.33
N ARG A 23 -1.67 14.33 5.58
CA ARG A 23 -2.01 12.90 5.76
C ARG A 23 -3.50 12.60 5.67
N ILE A 24 -4.23 13.40 4.88
CA ILE A 24 -5.66 13.21 4.67
C ILE A 24 -5.92 12.20 3.56
N PHE A 25 -5.11 12.26 2.49
CA PHE A 25 -5.29 11.43 1.31
C PHE A 25 -4.03 10.68 0.94
N ALA A 26 -4.21 9.47 0.42
CA ALA A 26 -3.18 8.74 -0.29
C ALA A 26 -3.36 8.98 -1.79
N SER A 27 -2.29 9.37 -2.46
CA SER A 27 -2.31 9.66 -3.90
C SER A 27 -1.37 8.71 -4.64
N ALA A 28 -1.83 8.19 -5.77
CA ALA A 28 -0.97 7.42 -6.66
C ALA A 28 0.22 8.27 -7.09
N LEU A 29 1.43 7.75 -6.94
CA LEU A 29 2.66 8.48 -7.23
C LEU A 29 3.25 8.07 -8.58
N ASP A 30 3.59 6.79 -8.73
CA ASP A 30 4.22 6.28 -9.94
C ASP A 30 4.13 4.75 -9.99
N THR A 31 4.43 4.20 -11.16
CA THR A 31 4.72 2.78 -11.34
C THR A 31 6.12 2.69 -11.96
N VAL A 32 7.02 2.02 -11.27
CA VAL A 32 8.42 1.94 -11.66
C VAL A 32 8.84 0.51 -11.95
N ASP A 33 9.87 0.35 -12.78
CA ASP A 33 10.51 -0.95 -12.91
C ASP A 33 11.12 -1.36 -11.58
N THR A 34 10.82 -2.56 -11.11
CA THR A 34 11.26 -3.02 -9.80
C THR A 34 12.78 -3.00 -9.63
N ALA A 35 13.51 -3.23 -10.72
CA ALA A 35 14.97 -3.13 -10.71
C ALA A 35 15.48 -1.72 -10.37
N LYS A 36 14.67 -0.69 -10.58
CA LYS A 36 15.01 0.72 -10.32
C LYS A 36 14.34 1.28 -9.07
N LEU A 37 13.63 0.45 -8.33
CA LEU A 37 12.79 0.89 -7.21
C LEU A 37 13.59 1.59 -6.11
N ILE A 38 14.68 0.99 -5.66
CA ILE A 38 15.51 1.58 -4.58
C ILE A 38 16.10 2.92 -5.04
N ASP A 39 16.61 3.00 -6.27
CA ASP A 39 17.15 4.25 -6.82
C ASP A 39 16.08 5.34 -6.89
N TYR A 40 14.87 4.98 -7.28
CA TYR A 40 13.74 5.90 -7.32
C TYR A 40 13.43 6.47 -5.93
N LEU A 41 13.38 5.58 -4.93
CA LEU A 41 13.09 5.98 -3.56
C LEU A 41 14.19 6.85 -2.96
N GLU A 42 15.46 6.56 -3.29
CA GLU A 42 16.59 7.38 -2.85
C GLU A 42 16.52 8.80 -3.44
N LYS A 43 16.17 8.93 -4.71
CA LYS A 43 15.96 10.23 -5.36
C LYS A 43 14.77 10.97 -4.76
N TYR A 44 13.69 10.26 -4.49
CA TYR A 44 12.52 10.85 -3.85
C TYR A 44 12.88 11.42 -2.47
N ALA A 45 13.69 10.70 -1.71
CA ALA A 45 14.13 11.08 -0.38
C ALA A 45 15.06 12.31 -0.37
N GLU A 46 15.64 12.69 -1.51
CA GLU A 46 16.45 13.92 -1.61
C GLU A 46 15.59 15.18 -1.45
N ASN A 47 14.34 15.15 -1.86
CA ASN A 47 13.43 16.31 -1.85
C ASN A 47 12.29 16.18 -0.84
N GLU A 48 11.97 14.99 -0.40
CA GLU A 48 10.87 14.72 0.54
C GLU A 48 11.36 13.81 1.64
N THR A 49 10.97 14.10 2.88
CA THR A 49 11.28 13.22 4.01
C THR A 49 10.31 12.04 4.02
N ILE A 50 10.85 10.83 4.00
CA ILE A 50 10.06 9.61 4.12
C ILE A 50 9.97 9.23 5.60
N GLU A 51 8.77 9.28 6.15
CA GLU A 51 8.54 8.92 7.54
C GLU A 51 8.41 7.40 7.74
N ARG A 52 7.77 6.72 6.79
CA ARG A 52 7.49 5.29 6.87
C ARG A 52 7.18 4.73 5.50
N PHE A 53 7.57 3.49 5.29
CA PHE A 53 7.10 2.69 4.16
C PHE A 53 5.94 1.80 4.61
N VAL A 54 4.90 1.75 3.81
CA VAL A 54 3.76 0.85 4.00
C VAL A 54 3.74 -0.11 2.82
N VAL A 55 4.07 -1.37 3.05
CA VAL A 55 4.23 -2.37 2.00
C VAL A 55 3.07 -3.36 2.04
N GLY A 56 2.41 -3.56 0.90
CA GLY A 56 1.40 -4.60 0.76
C GLY A 56 2.03 -5.98 0.92
N TYR A 57 1.44 -6.81 1.79
CA TYR A 57 1.95 -8.15 2.03
C TYR A 57 0.98 -9.16 1.39
N PRO A 58 1.44 -9.90 0.38
CA PRO A 58 0.56 -10.78 -0.38
C PRO A 58 0.20 -12.03 0.42
N VAL A 59 -1.11 -12.28 0.52
CA VAL A 59 -1.68 -13.45 1.19
C VAL A 59 -2.74 -14.01 0.24
N ASN A 60 -2.88 -15.34 0.19
CA ASN A 60 -3.96 -15.96 -0.57
C ASN A 60 -5.32 -15.63 0.05
N MET A 61 -6.38 -15.73 -0.73
CA MET A 61 -7.74 -15.41 -0.28
C MET A 61 -8.19 -16.20 0.94
N ASP A 62 -7.69 -17.43 1.09
CA ASP A 62 -7.95 -18.29 2.26
C ASP A 62 -7.07 -17.98 3.48
N GLY A 63 -6.18 -16.98 3.38
CA GLY A 63 -5.27 -16.61 4.46
C GLY A 63 -3.96 -17.37 4.48
N THR A 64 -3.75 -18.33 3.56
CA THR A 64 -2.47 -19.04 3.46
C THR A 64 -1.37 -18.19 2.83
N PRO A 65 -0.07 -18.50 3.08
CA PRO A 65 1.03 -17.79 2.45
C PRO A 65 0.98 -17.83 0.93
N SER A 66 1.19 -16.68 0.28
CA SER A 66 1.32 -16.55 -1.17
C SER A 66 2.76 -16.81 -1.59
N GLU A 67 2.97 -17.33 -2.80
CA GLU A 67 4.32 -17.46 -3.39
C GLU A 67 5.04 -16.11 -3.49
N ALA A 68 4.30 -15.04 -3.69
CA ALA A 68 4.87 -13.68 -3.77
C ALA A 68 5.45 -13.18 -2.45
N GLN A 69 5.13 -13.80 -1.31
CA GLN A 69 5.68 -13.39 0.00
C GLN A 69 7.20 -13.48 0.04
N ALA A 70 7.78 -14.51 -0.55
CA ALA A 70 9.24 -14.67 -0.57
C ALA A 70 9.93 -13.50 -1.30
N ASP A 71 9.33 -13.03 -2.39
CA ASP A 71 9.85 -11.89 -3.14
C ASP A 71 9.74 -10.60 -2.32
N VAL A 72 8.63 -10.40 -1.64
CA VAL A 72 8.43 -9.23 -0.76
C VAL A 72 9.39 -9.27 0.41
N ASP A 73 9.57 -10.43 1.05
CA ASP A 73 10.52 -10.58 2.17
C ASP A 73 11.95 -10.25 1.75
N ALA A 74 12.37 -10.69 0.56
CA ALA A 74 13.69 -10.35 0.02
C ALA A 74 13.81 -8.84 -0.25
N PHE A 75 12.76 -8.23 -0.78
CA PHE A 75 12.70 -6.79 -1.00
C PHE A 75 12.79 -6.01 0.31
N LEU A 76 12.06 -6.43 1.33
CA LEU A 76 12.08 -5.77 2.64
C LEU A 76 13.48 -5.70 3.23
N LYS A 77 14.28 -6.74 3.06
CA LYS A 77 15.68 -6.74 3.51
C LYS A 77 16.51 -5.69 2.77
N ARG A 78 16.32 -5.56 1.46
CA ARG A 78 17.01 -4.55 0.65
C ARG A 78 16.55 -3.13 1.03
N LEU A 79 15.26 -2.96 1.26
CA LEU A 79 14.68 -1.68 1.65
C LEU A 79 15.22 -1.22 3.00
N GLN A 80 15.27 -2.10 3.99
CA GLN A 80 15.80 -1.79 5.32
C GLN A 80 17.30 -1.47 5.28
N LYS A 81 18.04 -2.12 4.39
CA LYS A 81 19.47 -1.84 4.20
C LYS A 81 19.69 -0.46 3.58
N ALA A 82 18.83 -0.07 2.63
CA ALA A 82 18.91 1.25 1.97
C ALA A 82 18.42 2.38 2.87
N PHE A 83 17.42 2.11 3.71
CA PHE A 83 16.79 3.10 4.60
C PHE A 83 16.71 2.55 6.03
N PRO A 84 17.85 2.41 6.73
CA PRO A 84 17.88 1.76 8.05
C PRO A 84 17.09 2.51 9.13
N ASP A 85 16.88 3.81 8.95
CA ASP A 85 16.19 4.67 9.93
C ASP A 85 14.71 4.84 9.64
N VAL A 86 14.22 4.32 8.51
CA VAL A 86 12.81 4.45 8.12
C VAL A 86 12.06 3.18 8.50
N PRO A 87 11.04 3.27 9.37
CA PRO A 87 10.25 2.09 9.74
C PRO A 87 9.40 1.59 8.58
N VAL A 88 9.10 0.30 8.59
CA VAL A 88 8.28 -0.37 7.58
C VAL A 88 7.09 -1.03 8.26
N SER A 89 5.90 -0.81 7.72
CA SER A 89 4.68 -1.50 8.12
C SER A 89 4.15 -2.36 6.97
N LEU A 90 3.57 -3.49 7.31
CA LEU A 90 2.98 -4.42 6.34
C LEU A 90 1.46 -4.30 6.37
N GLU A 91 0.83 -4.31 5.21
CA GLU A 91 -0.61 -4.32 5.05
C GLU A 91 -1.05 -5.52 4.24
N ASP A 92 -2.09 -6.22 4.71
CA ASP A 92 -2.70 -7.32 3.98
C ASP A 92 -3.37 -6.81 2.71
N GLU A 93 -2.96 -7.34 1.55
CA GLU A 93 -3.45 -6.88 0.25
C GLU A 93 -4.39 -7.87 -0.45
N ARG A 94 -4.95 -8.86 0.29
CA ARG A 94 -5.80 -9.91 -0.30
C ARG A 94 -6.89 -9.39 -1.24
N PHE A 95 -7.47 -8.24 -0.91
CA PHE A 95 -8.59 -7.68 -1.67
C PHE A 95 -8.22 -6.41 -2.45
N THR A 96 -6.96 -6.02 -2.46
CA THR A 96 -6.52 -4.74 -3.04
C THR A 96 -6.83 -4.63 -4.53
N SER A 97 -6.60 -5.69 -5.31
CA SER A 97 -6.91 -5.68 -6.75
C SER A 97 -8.39 -5.51 -7.03
N VAL A 98 -9.24 -6.18 -6.26
CA VAL A 98 -10.70 -6.05 -6.38
C VAL A 98 -11.14 -4.62 -6.07
N LEU A 99 -10.63 -4.06 -4.98
CA LEU A 99 -10.93 -2.69 -4.57
C LEU A 99 -10.41 -1.67 -5.59
N ALA A 100 -9.23 -1.92 -6.18
CA ALA A 100 -8.65 -1.06 -7.20
C ALA A 100 -9.54 -1.01 -8.46
N HIS A 101 -10.00 -2.16 -8.94
CA HIS A 101 -10.89 -2.22 -10.08
C HIS A 101 -12.22 -1.50 -9.81
N ARG A 102 -12.80 -1.71 -8.63
CA ARG A 102 -14.03 -1.04 -8.23
C ARG A 102 -13.85 0.47 -8.15
N ALA A 103 -12.76 0.93 -7.55
CA ALA A 103 -12.47 2.36 -7.45
C ALA A 103 -12.32 3.01 -8.83
N MET A 104 -11.69 2.31 -9.78
CA MET A 104 -11.56 2.81 -11.15
C MET A 104 -12.91 2.90 -11.86
N ILE A 105 -13.80 1.93 -11.67
CA ILE A 105 -15.16 1.93 -12.23
C ILE A 105 -15.97 3.08 -11.63
N ASP A 106 -15.97 3.22 -10.33
CA ASP A 106 -16.71 4.26 -9.61
C ASP A 106 -16.20 5.67 -9.97
N GLY A 107 -14.91 5.80 -10.25
CA GLY A 107 -14.29 7.05 -10.72
C GLY A 107 -14.55 7.37 -12.19
N GLY A 108 -15.34 6.56 -12.91
CA GLY A 108 -15.65 6.77 -14.32
C GLY A 108 -14.51 6.47 -15.29
N MET A 109 -13.51 5.74 -14.85
CA MET A 109 -12.37 5.38 -15.71
C MET A 109 -12.81 4.47 -16.86
N LYS A 110 -12.35 4.78 -18.08
CA LYS A 110 -12.67 3.99 -19.27
C LYS A 110 -12.09 2.58 -19.17
N ALA A 111 -12.76 1.62 -19.81
CA ALA A 111 -12.34 0.21 -19.78
C ALA A 111 -10.90 0.01 -20.28
N LYS A 112 -10.45 0.78 -21.25
CA LYS A 112 -9.08 0.76 -21.77
C LYS A 112 -8.06 1.11 -20.67
N ASP A 113 -8.34 2.15 -19.89
CA ASP A 113 -7.44 2.63 -18.85
C ASP A 113 -7.43 1.69 -17.65
N ARG A 114 -8.55 1.02 -17.37
CA ARG A 114 -8.65 0.00 -16.31
C ARG A 114 -7.82 -1.25 -16.61
N ARG A 115 -7.50 -1.52 -17.86
CA ARG A 115 -6.63 -2.63 -18.28
C ARG A 115 -5.15 -2.25 -18.24
N ASP A 116 -4.83 -0.98 -18.09
CA ASP A 116 -3.45 -0.54 -17.94
C ASP A 116 -2.92 -1.00 -16.57
N LYS A 117 -2.01 -1.97 -16.60
CA LYS A 117 -1.42 -2.56 -15.39
C LYS A 117 -0.69 -1.53 -14.54
N LYS A 118 -0.08 -0.51 -15.16
CA LYS A 118 0.61 0.56 -14.42
C LYS A 118 -0.35 1.40 -13.59
N SER A 119 -1.53 1.70 -14.13
CA SER A 119 -2.57 2.41 -13.39
C SER A 119 -3.10 1.56 -12.23
N VAL A 120 -3.31 0.27 -12.45
CA VAL A 120 -3.74 -0.67 -11.40
C VAL A 120 -2.71 -0.73 -10.27
N ASP A 121 -1.43 -0.84 -10.60
CA ASP A 121 -0.35 -0.91 -9.61
C ASP A 121 -0.29 0.34 -8.73
N ARG A 122 -0.43 1.53 -9.32
CA ARG A 122 -0.45 2.80 -8.58
C ARG A 122 -1.67 2.92 -7.66
N ILE A 123 -2.83 2.54 -8.15
CA ILE A 123 -4.07 2.59 -7.38
C ILE A 123 -4.02 1.56 -6.24
N SER A 124 -3.48 0.37 -6.49
CA SER A 124 -3.27 -0.64 -5.46
C SER A 124 -2.36 -0.11 -4.35
N ALA A 125 -1.27 0.56 -4.70
CA ALA A 125 -0.38 1.17 -3.71
C ALA A 125 -1.09 2.26 -2.89
N ALA A 126 -1.93 3.09 -3.53
CA ALA A 126 -2.72 4.09 -2.83
C ALA A 126 -3.72 3.46 -1.86
N LEU A 127 -4.36 2.36 -2.25
CA LEU A 127 -5.31 1.64 -1.38
C LEU A 127 -4.60 0.99 -0.20
N ILE A 128 -3.42 0.43 -0.40
CA ILE A 128 -2.58 -0.12 0.68
C ILE A 128 -2.28 0.99 1.70
N LEU A 129 -1.86 2.14 1.23
CA LEU A 129 -1.53 3.27 2.08
C LEU A 129 -2.76 3.83 2.79
N GLN A 130 -3.89 3.95 2.09
CA GLN A 130 -5.15 4.41 2.67
C GLN A 130 -5.64 3.45 3.75
N GLY A 131 -5.58 2.16 3.52
CA GLY A 131 -5.95 1.14 4.52
C GLY A 131 -5.11 1.24 5.78
N TYR A 132 -3.81 1.45 5.64
CA TYR A 132 -2.93 1.67 6.79
C TYR A 132 -3.34 2.91 7.58
N ARG A 133 -3.64 4.02 6.91
CA ARG A 133 -4.04 5.26 7.54
C ARG A 133 -5.37 5.14 8.27
N ASP A 134 -6.36 4.53 7.63
CA ASP A 134 -7.68 4.34 8.23
C ASP A 134 -7.60 3.49 9.49
N ARG A 135 -6.73 2.49 9.48
CA ARG A 135 -6.51 1.60 10.62
C ARG A 135 -5.77 2.28 11.77
N THR A 136 -4.83 3.17 11.47
CA THR A 136 -3.92 3.76 12.47
C THR A 136 -4.34 5.14 12.97
N SER A 137 -5.13 5.88 12.20
CA SER A 137 -5.50 7.25 12.54
C SER A 137 -6.63 7.34 13.59
N GLY A 138 -7.33 6.23 13.87
CA GLY A 138 -8.50 6.25 14.75
C GLY A 138 -9.69 7.03 14.18
N ALA A 139 -9.53 7.63 12.99
CA ALA A 139 -10.62 8.26 12.28
C ALA A 139 -11.52 7.15 11.72
N THR A 140 -12.66 6.96 12.35
CA THR A 140 -13.73 6.19 11.78
C THR A 140 -14.30 6.96 10.58
N PHE A 141 -13.62 6.86 9.44
CA PHE A 141 -14.39 6.97 8.22
C PHE A 141 -15.44 5.86 8.29
N ALA A 142 -16.68 6.21 8.00
CA ALA A 142 -17.75 5.24 7.91
C ALA A 142 -17.46 4.29 6.74
N VAL A 143 -16.46 3.45 6.93
CA VAL A 143 -16.35 2.23 6.16
C VAL A 143 -17.58 1.45 6.55
N ASN A 144 -18.43 1.19 5.57
CA ASN A 144 -19.57 0.30 5.75
C ASN A 144 -19.10 -0.87 6.65
N PRO A 145 -19.65 -1.01 7.88
CA PRO A 145 -19.20 -2.05 8.81
C PRO A 145 -19.23 -3.45 8.19
N ASP A 146 -20.07 -3.65 7.16
CA ASP A 146 -20.18 -4.91 6.43
C ASP A 146 -18.96 -5.23 5.57
N LEU A 147 -18.07 -4.26 5.36
CA LEU A 147 -16.82 -4.44 4.62
C LEU A 147 -15.62 -4.74 5.51
N VAL A 148 -15.76 -4.62 6.83
CA VAL A 148 -14.68 -4.94 7.77
C VAL A 148 -14.86 -6.39 8.22
N PRO A 149 -13.93 -7.31 7.90
CA PRO A 149 -14.01 -8.68 8.40
C PRO A 149 -14.09 -8.68 9.92
N GLU A 150 -14.96 -9.51 10.47
CA GLU A 150 -15.14 -9.66 11.93
C GLU A 150 -13.81 -9.89 12.68
N SER A 151 -12.86 -10.53 12.01
CA SER A 151 -11.52 -10.76 12.56
C SER A 151 -10.75 -9.48 12.91
N LEU A 152 -11.06 -8.38 12.22
CA LEU A 152 -10.44 -7.08 12.50
C LEU A 152 -11.23 -6.28 13.55
N SER A 153 -12.52 -6.55 13.71
CA SER A 153 -13.33 -5.89 14.74
C SER A 153 -13.04 -6.43 16.15
N ARG A 154 -12.67 -7.70 16.26
CA ARG A 154 -12.36 -8.35 17.54
C ARG A 154 -11.05 -7.85 18.17
N ASN A 155 -10.13 -7.34 17.38
CA ASN A 155 -8.87 -6.81 17.93
C ASN A 155 -9.01 -5.46 18.64
N LYS A 156 -10.12 -4.75 18.42
CA LYS A 156 -10.38 -3.49 19.14
C LYS A 156 -10.81 -3.70 20.59
N THR A 157 -11.37 -4.85 20.92
CA THR A 157 -11.83 -5.16 22.27
C THR A 157 -10.74 -5.66 23.20
N LYS A 158 -9.66 -6.24 22.66
CA LYS A 158 -8.55 -6.77 23.46
C LYS A 158 -7.54 -5.71 23.90
N ARG A 159 -7.54 -4.52 23.30
CA ARG A 159 -6.63 -3.42 23.65
C ARG A 159 -7.14 -2.50 24.75
N ARG A 160 -8.35 -2.70 25.25
CA ARG A 160 -8.96 -1.89 26.33
C ARG A 160 -8.83 -2.51 27.73
N LYS A 161 -8.10 -3.58 27.83
CA LYS A 161 -7.69 -4.13 29.12
C LYS A 161 -6.22 -3.78 29.32
#